data_cdaf7d8535fcefd5b6e43faefb8e4bbd
#
_entry.id   cdaf7d8535fcefd5b6e43faefb8e4bbd
#
_cell.length_a   1.000
_cell.length_b   1.000
_cell.length_c   1.000
_cell.angle_alpha   90.00
_cell.angle_beta   90.00
_cell.angle_gamma   90.00
#
_symmetry.space_group_name_H-M   'P 1'
#
loop_
_entity.id
_entity.type
_entity.pdbx_description
1 polymer ?
#
loop_
_entity_poly.entity_id
_entity_poly.type
_entity_poly.pdbx_seq_one_letter_code
_entity_poly.pdbx_strand_id
1 'polypeptide(L)'
;MSTYVFPDVAPEPVAPPRTAYLVASGDLRESANTAGWATQVELEHVVTAAFAEHGWDVVRANGVDPVTGHGFISSQRMGLEVFASIPPDAPLVVAEAVWQYSHHVLAGLRTHRGPVLTVANFAGDWPGLVGLLG
;
A
#
# COMPACT_ATOMS: atom_id res chain seq x y z
N MET A 1 -35.46 -17.32 42.53
CA MET A 1 -34.09 -17.18 41.96
C MET A 1 -34.18 -17.41 40.47
N SER A 2 -33.84 -16.40 39.68
CA SER A 2 -33.78 -16.55 38.23
C SER A 2 -32.42 -17.13 37.88
N THR A 3 -32.40 -18.33 37.28
CA THR A 3 -31.16 -18.95 36.80
C THR A 3 -30.81 -18.31 35.46
N TYR A 4 -29.71 -17.59 35.44
CA TYR A 4 -29.20 -17.03 34.20
C TYR A 4 -28.65 -18.18 33.32
N VAL A 5 -29.29 -18.44 32.20
CA VAL A 5 -28.81 -19.41 31.22
C VAL A 5 -27.89 -18.68 30.25
N PHE A 6 -26.62 -19.00 30.27
CA PHE A 6 -25.69 -18.52 29.24
C PHE A 6 -26.12 -19.07 27.88
N PRO A 7 -26.19 -18.24 26.83
CA PRO A 7 -26.41 -18.77 25.49
C PRO A 7 -25.25 -19.66 25.12
N ASP A 8 -25.54 -20.87 24.69
CA ASP A 8 -24.56 -21.91 24.32
C ASP A 8 -23.89 -21.67 22.97
N VAL A 9 -24.05 -20.46 22.41
CA VAL A 9 -23.47 -20.05 21.16
C VAL A 9 -22.29 -19.15 21.45
N ALA A 10 -21.09 -19.73 21.42
CA ALA A 10 -19.89 -18.91 21.25
C ALA A 10 -20.03 -18.14 19.92
N PRO A 11 -19.82 -16.82 19.90
CA PRO A 11 -19.85 -16.08 18.65
C PRO A 11 -18.84 -16.71 17.69
N GLU A 12 -19.28 -17.06 16.48
CA GLU A 12 -18.36 -17.53 15.46
C GLU A 12 -17.25 -16.47 15.30
N PRO A 13 -15.97 -16.87 15.31
CA PRO A 13 -14.89 -15.94 15.10
C PRO A 13 -15.06 -15.32 13.70
N VAL A 14 -15.36 -14.03 13.65
CA VAL A 14 -15.39 -13.28 12.40
C VAL A 14 -13.98 -13.31 11.86
N ALA A 15 -13.79 -13.97 10.72
CA ALA A 15 -12.50 -13.97 10.06
C ALA A 15 -12.07 -12.50 9.79
N PRO A 16 -10.84 -12.11 10.13
CA PRO A 16 -10.38 -10.76 9.86
C PRO A 16 -10.47 -10.46 8.35
N PRO A 17 -10.79 -9.22 7.96
CA PRO A 17 -10.84 -8.87 6.55
C PRO A 17 -9.47 -9.15 5.92
N ARG A 18 -9.45 -9.90 4.82
CA ARG A 18 -8.24 -10.24 4.05
C ARG A 18 -8.03 -9.21 2.95
N THR A 19 -7.92 -7.95 3.35
CA THR A 19 -7.67 -6.83 2.44
C THR A 19 -6.41 -6.12 2.88
N ALA A 20 -5.46 -5.97 1.96
CA ALA A 20 -4.28 -5.15 2.13
C ALA A 20 -4.39 -3.89 1.27
N TYR A 21 -3.99 -2.75 1.80
CA TYR A 21 -3.95 -1.50 1.03
C TYR A 21 -2.57 -1.34 0.42
N LEU A 22 -2.52 -0.85 -0.82
CA LEU A 22 -1.27 -0.63 -1.53
C LEU A 22 -1.04 0.87 -1.74
N VAL A 23 0.17 1.32 -1.44
CA VAL A 23 0.67 2.66 -1.71
C VAL A 23 2.00 2.58 -2.46
N ALA A 24 2.29 3.61 -3.26
CA ALA A 24 3.56 3.76 -3.96
C ALA A 24 4.06 5.20 -3.81
N SER A 25 5.26 5.38 -3.27
CA SER A 25 5.90 6.69 -3.19
C SER A 25 6.53 7.05 -4.53
N GLY A 26 6.28 8.26 -5.01
CA GLY A 26 6.93 8.81 -6.19
C GLY A 26 8.10 9.72 -5.86
N ASP A 27 8.82 10.12 -6.89
CA ASP A 27 9.86 11.14 -6.81
C ASP A 27 9.25 12.56 -6.91
N LEU A 28 10.00 13.57 -6.50
CA LEU A 28 9.63 14.98 -6.73
C LEU A 28 9.64 15.35 -8.21
N ARG A 29 10.44 14.63 -9.00
CA ARG A 29 10.55 14.86 -10.44
C ARG A 29 9.48 14.07 -11.18
N GLU A 30 8.55 14.78 -11.79
CA GLU A 30 7.47 14.18 -12.57
C GLU A 30 7.98 13.27 -13.71
N SER A 31 9.11 13.63 -14.31
CA SER A 31 9.74 12.80 -15.34
C SER A 31 10.17 11.41 -14.85
N ALA A 32 10.60 11.30 -13.59
CA ALA A 32 10.95 10.02 -12.99
C ALA A 32 9.68 9.18 -12.72
N ASN A 33 8.61 9.80 -12.24
CA ASN A 33 7.33 9.15 -12.03
C ASN A 33 6.74 8.61 -13.35
N THR A 34 6.74 9.43 -14.39
CA THR A 34 6.28 9.04 -15.71
C THR A 34 7.09 7.86 -16.26
N ALA A 35 8.43 7.91 -16.16
CA ALA A 35 9.30 6.83 -16.63
C ALA A 35 9.14 5.53 -15.83
N GLY A 36 8.91 5.61 -14.52
CA GLY A 36 8.78 4.45 -13.63
C GLY A 36 7.39 3.82 -13.62
N TRP A 37 6.38 4.50 -14.17
CA TRP A 37 4.98 4.06 -13.98
C TRP A 37 4.66 2.70 -14.60
N ALA A 38 5.14 2.40 -15.78
CA ALA A 38 4.91 1.10 -16.41
C ALA A 38 5.47 -0.06 -15.55
N THR A 39 6.68 0.10 -15.03
CA THR A 39 7.31 -0.88 -14.12
C THR A 39 6.55 -0.99 -12.80
N GLN A 40 6.04 0.12 -12.29
CA GLN A 40 5.20 0.11 -11.09
C GLN A 40 3.92 -0.70 -11.29
N VAL A 41 3.25 -0.54 -12.42
CA VAL A 41 2.04 -1.31 -12.76
C VAL A 41 2.34 -2.81 -12.82
N GLU A 42 3.45 -3.20 -13.42
CA GLU A 42 3.89 -4.60 -13.47
C GLU A 42 4.17 -5.15 -12.06
N LEU A 43 4.88 -4.40 -11.22
CA LEU A 43 5.14 -4.78 -9.83
C LEU A 43 3.84 -4.96 -9.04
N GLU A 44 2.90 -4.04 -9.19
CA GLU A 44 1.60 -4.10 -8.52
C GLU A 44 0.78 -5.32 -8.98
N HIS A 45 0.82 -5.67 -10.26
CA HIS A 45 0.17 -6.88 -10.78
C HIS A 45 0.75 -8.15 -10.14
N VAL A 46 2.08 -8.26 -10.06
CA VAL A 46 2.75 -9.42 -9.44
C VAL A 46 2.36 -9.54 -7.96
N VAL A 47 2.40 -8.43 -7.23
CA VAL A 47 2.02 -8.40 -5.81
C VAL A 47 0.56 -8.80 -5.64
N THR A 48 -0.35 -8.22 -6.42
CA THR A 48 -1.78 -8.52 -6.34
C THR A 48 -2.06 -9.99 -6.64
N ALA A 49 -1.41 -10.56 -7.66
CA ALA A 49 -1.56 -11.98 -7.99
C ALA A 49 -1.07 -12.88 -6.85
N ALA A 50 0.10 -12.59 -6.26
CA ALA A 50 0.65 -13.36 -5.15
C ALA A 50 -0.27 -13.32 -3.91
N PHE A 51 -0.86 -12.17 -3.61
CA PHE A 51 -1.83 -12.04 -2.52
C PHE A 51 -3.12 -12.83 -2.80
N ALA A 52 -3.61 -12.78 -4.05
CA ALA A 52 -4.81 -13.51 -4.45
C ALA A 52 -4.67 -15.03 -4.32
N GLU A 53 -3.49 -15.61 -4.60
CA GLU A 53 -3.19 -17.03 -4.39
C GLU A 53 -3.39 -17.48 -2.94
N HIS A 54 -3.28 -16.54 -1.99
CA HIS A 54 -3.49 -16.78 -0.56
C HIS A 54 -4.85 -16.29 -0.05
N GLY A 55 -5.76 -15.92 -0.96
CA GLY A 55 -7.12 -15.47 -0.62
C GLY A 55 -7.16 -14.07 -0.03
N TRP A 56 -6.23 -13.19 -0.42
CA TRP A 56 -6.20 -11.79 -0.04
C TRP A 56 -6.52 -10.87 -1.23
N ASP A 57 -7.21 -9.79 -0.95
CA ASP A 57 -7.43 -8.70 -1.89
C ASP A 57 -6.40 -7.59 -1.65
N VAL A 58 -5.84 -7.04 -2.73
CA VAL A 58 -5.00 -5.84 -2.67
C VAL A 58 -5.75 -4.68 -3.31
N VAL A 59 -5.93 -3.61 -2.55
CA VAL A 59 -6.63 -2.41 -2.98
C VAL A 59 -5.67 -1.23 -2.99
N ARG A 60 -5.53 -0.59 -4.15
CA ARG A 60 -4.76 0.63 -4.24
C ARG A 60 -5.46 1.74 -3.45
N ALA A 61 -4.73 2.39 -2.52
CA ALA A 61 -5.29 3.41 -1.64
C ALA A 61 -5.62 4.72 -2.37
N ASN A 62 -4.93 5.01 -3.49
CA ASN A 62 -5.21 6.14 -4.35
C ASN A 62 -5.24 5.72 -5.82
N GLY A 63 -6.10 6.34 -6.59
CA GLY A 63 -6.23 6.09 -8.03
C GLY A 63 -5.09 6.66 -8.86
N VAL A 64 -5.13 6.37 -10.16
CA VAL A 64 -4.28 7.03 -11.16
C VAL A 64 -4.82 8.43 -11.40
N ASP A 65 -3.95 9.43 -11.30
CA ASP A 65 -4.30 10.81 -11.64
C ASP A 65 -4.42 10.95 -13.17
N PRO A 66 -5.57 11.39 -13.70
CA PRO A 66 -5.77 11.51 -15.15
C PRO A 66 -4.91 12.61 -15.80
N VAL A 67 -4.37 13.54 -15.02
CA VAL A 67 -3.51 14.62 -15.52
C VAL A 67 -2.07 14.15 -15.65
N THR A 68 -1.52 13.49 -14.64
CA THR A 68 -0.14 13.00 -14.65
C THR A 68 -0.02 11.61 -15.28
N GLY A 69 -1.10 10.84 -15.33
CA GLY A 69 -1.13 9.50 -15.91
C GLY A 69 -0.51 8.41 -15.03
N HIS A 70 -0.18 8.71 -13.77
CA HIS A 70 0.36 7.75 -12.83
C HIS A 70 -0.35 7.83 -11.46
N GLY A 71 -0.15 6.81 -10.63
CA GLY A 71 -0.72 6.73 -9.28
C GLY A 71 0.33 6.81 -8.17
N PHE A 72 1.50 7.36 -8.41
CA PHE A 72 2.46 7.61 -7.35
C PHE A 72 2.01 8.72 -6.41
N ILE A 73 2.32 8.58 -5.14
CA ILE A 73 2.21 9.65 -4.16
C ILE A 73 3.42 10.56 -4.37
N SER A 74 3.20 11.76 -4.91
CA SER A 74 4.24 12.68 -5.37
C SER A 74 4.47 13.90 -4.48
N SER A 75 3.83 13.94 -3.32
CA SER A 75 4.06 14.96 -2.29
C SER A 75 3.75 14.43 -0.89
N GLN A 76 4.37 15.02 0.12
CA GLN A 76 4.08 14.67 1.51
C GLN A 76 2.61 14.96 1.90
N ARG A 77 2.05 16.05 1.37
CA ARG A 77 0.64 16.38 1.58
C ARG A 77 -0.27 15.28 1.04
N MET A 78 -0.04 14.86 -0.21
CA MET A 78 -0.79 13.75 -0.82
C MET A 78 -0.63 12.47 0.00
N GLY A 79 0.59 12.19 0.50
CA GLY A 79 0.85 11.05 1.37
C GLY A 79 -0.02 11.08 2.63
N LEU A 80 -0.10 12.20 3.32
CA LEU A 80 -0.97 12.35 4.49
C LEU A 80 -2.46 12.17 4.14
N GLU A 81 -2.93 12.73 3.02
CA GLU A 81 -4.30 12.61 2.56
C GLU A 81 -4.66 11.15 2.20
N VAL A 82 -3.77 10.44 1.51
CA VAL A 82 -3.96 9.02 1.17
C VAL A 82 -4.01 8.17 2.43
N PHE A 83 -3.08 8.34 3.35
CA PHE A 83 -3.06 7.56 4.60
C PHE A 83 -4.27 7.85 5.50
N ALA A 84 -4.85 9.05 5.44
CA ALA A 84 -6.09 9.36 6.16
C ALA A 84 -7.29 8.51 5.68
N SER A 85 -7.24 7.97 4.46
CA SER A 85 -8.27 7.10 3.91
C SER A 85 -8.04 5.61 4.20
N ILE A 86 -6.85 5.22 4.69
CA ILE A 86 -6.51 3.84 5.03
C ILE A 86 -6.85 3.58 6.49
N PRO A 87 -7.56 2.49 6.82
CA PRO A 87 -7.75 2.12 8.22
C PRO A 87 -6.39 1.95 8.92
N PRO A 88 -6.16 2.58 10.09
CA PRO A 88 -4.82 2.70 10.67
C PRO A 88 -4.20 1.35 11.10
N ASP A 89 -5.00 0.31 11.27
CA ASP A 89 -4.54 -1.03 11.66
C ASP A 89 -4.60 -2.02 10.48
N ALA A 90 -4.97 -1.58 9.28
CA ALA A 90 -5.06 -2.46 8.12
C ALA A 90 -3.67 -2.90 7.63
N PRO A 91 -3.56 -4.12 7.06
CA PRO A 91 -2.35 -4.51 6.34
C PRO A 91 -2.04 -3.55 5.20
N LEU A 92 -0.78 -3.17 5.09
CA LEU A 92 -0.29 -2.20 4.11
C LEU A 92 0.83 -2.82 3.27
N VAL A 93 0.79 -2.57 1.97
CA VAL A 93 1.88 -2.86 1.04
C VAL A 93 2.44 -1.54 0.52
N VAL A 94 3.73 -1.31 0.72
CA VAL A 94 4.48 -0.23 0.09
C VAL A 94 5.23 -0.84 -1.09
N ALA A 95 4.80 -0.53 -2.32
CA ALA A 95 5.38 -1.08 -3.55
C ALA A 95 6.13 0.02 -4.30
N GLU A 96 7.42 -0.19 -4.55
CA GLU A 96 8.31 0.82 -5.08
C GLU A 96 9.00 0.34 -6.35
N ALA A 97 8.72 1.01 -7.47
CA ALA A 97 9.36 0.76 -8.77
C ALA A 97 9.99 2.01 -9.38
N VAL A 98 10.21 3.04 -8.58
CA VAL A 98 10.90 4.26 -8.99
C VAL A 98 11.98 4.62 -7.98
N TRP A 99 13.16 4.95 -8.46
CA TRP A 99 14.21 5.51 -7.62
C TRP A 99 13.80 6.92 -7.18
N GLN A 100 13.70 7.12 -5.87
CA GLN A 100 13.23 8.36 -5.28
C GLN A 100 14.18 8.83 -4.17
N TYR A 101 14.20 10.15 -3.99
CA TYR A 101 14.88 10.79 -2.86
C TYR A 101 13.91 11.39 -1.84
N SER A 102 12.62 11.31 -2.13
CA SER A 102 11.59 12.09 -1.43
C SER A 102 10.55 11.19 -0.79
N HIS A 103 10.78 10.39 0.08
CA HIS A 103 9.91 9.40 0.74
C HIS A 103 8.55 9.98 1.20
N HIS A 104 7.66 10.24 0.26
CA HIS A 104 6.36 10.89 0.51
C HIS A 104 5.39 10.07 1.36
N VAL A 105 5.61 8.76 1.47
CA VAL A 105 4.79 7.89 2.33
C VAL A 105 5.20 7.92 3.81
N LEU A 106 6.39 8.38 4.17
CA LEU A 106 6.90 8.33 5.55
C LEU A 106 6.02 9.08 6.55
N ALA A 107 5.48 10.23 6.15
CA ALA A 107 4.61 11.02 7.03
C ALA A 107 3.36 10.23 7.46
N GLY A 108 2.76 9.46 6.52
CA GLY A 108 1.63 8.59 6.81
C GLY A 108 2.01 7.32 7.55
N LEU A 109 3.14 6.69 7.19
CA LEU A 109 3.66 5.51 7.87
C LEU A 109 3.90 5.74 9.36
N ARG A 110 4.27 6.95 9.75
CA ARG A 110 4.51 7.33 11.15
C ARG A 110 3.32 7.05 12.07
N THR A 111 2.11 7.16 11.56
CA THR A 111 0.88 6.95 12.34
C THR A 111 0.17 5.63 12.03
N HIS A 112 0.68 4.87 11.07
CA HIS A 112 0.15 3.56 10.73
C HIS A 112 0.56 2.51 11.77
N ARG A 113 -0.37 1.64 12.16
CA ARG A 113 -0.19 0.63 13.22
C ARG A 113 -0.32 -0.80 12.72
N GLY A 114 -0.85 -0.98 11.52
CA GLY A 114 -1.00 -2.30 10.90
C GLY A 114 0.32 -2.88 10.42
N PRO A 115 0.35 -4.16 10.04
CA PRO A 115 1.52 -4.78 9.45
C PRO A 115 1.86 -4.13 8.11
N VAL A 116 3.16 -3.94 7.83
CA VAL A 116 3.66 -3.33 6.60
C VAL A 116 4.56 -4.31 5.88
N LEU A 117 4.25 -4.57 4.61
CA LEU A 117 5.12 -5.26 3.67
C LEU A 117 5.71 -4.23 2.70
N THR A 118 7.02 -4.25 2.53
CA THR A 118 7.70 -3.44 1.52
C THR A 118 8.17 -4.32 0.37
N VAL A 119 7.90 -3.89 -0.86
CA VAL A 119 8.28 -4.60 -2.08
C VAL A 119 8.86 -3.60 -3.07
N ALA A 120 9.98 -3.96 -3.70
CA ALA A 120 10.60 -3.11 -4.71
C ALA A 120 11.17 -3.94 -5.85
N ASN A 121 11.22 -3.38 -7.06
CA ASN A 121 11.95 -3.99 -8.17
C ASN A 121 13.46 -3.85 -7.94
N PHE A 122 14.19 -4.90 -8.31
CA PHE A 122 15.65 -4.94 -8.16
C PHE A 122 16.38 -4.44 -9.41
N ALA A 123 15.80 -4.62 -10.59
CA ALA A 123 16.41 -4.32 -11.88
C ALA A 123 15.57 -3.31 -12.66
N GLY A 124 16.18 -2.71 -13.69
CA GLY A 124 15.59 -1.69 -14.54
C GLY A 124 16.36 -0.38 -14.47
N ASP A 125 15.94 0.62 -15.25
CA ASP A 125 16.64 1.92 -15.34
C ASP A 125 16.53 2.74 -14.05
N TRP A 126 15.44 2.51 -13.28
CA TRP A 126 15.11 3.24 -12.05
C TRP A 126 14.68 2.28 -10.95
N PRO A 127 15.59 1.41 -10.45
CA PRO A 127 15.18 0.38 -9.48
C PRO A 127 14.69 0.99 -8.16
N GLY A 128 13.47 0.66 -7.80
CA GLY A 128 12.82 1.14 -6.58
C GLY A 128 13.50 0.69 -5.29
N LEU A 129 14.25 -0.43 -5.33
CA LEU A 129 15.02 -0.92 -4.20
C LEU A 129 15.97 0.13 -3.62
N VAL A 130 16.56 0.98 -4.47
CA VAL A 130 17.47 2.03 -4.02
C VAL A 130 16.73 3.08 -3.18
N GLY A 131 15.52 3.46 -3.59
CA GLY A 131 14.67 4.36 -2.82
C GLY A 131 14.13 3.73 -1.54
N LEU A 132 13.84 2.43 -1.57
CA LEU A 132 13.32 1.71 -0.41
C LEU A 132 14.36 1.52 0.72
N LEU A 133 15.64 1.40 0.37
CA LEU A 133 16.72 1.20 1.33
C LEU A 133 17.35 2.50 1.85
N GLY A 134 17.02 3.64 1.26
CA GLY A 134 17.46 4.97 1.70
C GLY A 134 16.58 5.51 2.78
#